data_b226cfc9b75307bf70f6913c20cccf09
#
_entry.id   b226cfc9b75307bf70f6913c20cccf09
#
_cell.length_a   1.000
_cell.length_b   1.000
_cell.length_c   1.000
_cell.angle_alpha   90.00
_cell.angle_beta   90.00
_cell.angle_gamma   90.00
#
_symmetry.space_group_name_H-M   'P 1'
#
loop_
_entity.id
_entity.type
_entity.pdbx_description
1 polymer ?
#
loop_
_entity_poly.entity_id
_entity_poly.type
_entity_poly.pdbx_seq_one_letter_code
_entity_poly.pdbx_strand_id
1 'polypeptide(L)'
;MAFDSLSEKLQNVFKNLRSKGRLTEADVKTALKEVKMALLEADVNFKVVKQFVKDVEERAVGQDVMNGLNPGQMVIKIVNEEMVRLMGSETAEITLQPGKAVTVIMMTGLQGAGKTTTAAKLAGKFKQKGKKVLLVAGDVYRPAAIEQLQINGQKQGVEVFSMGDKNSPVNIAKAAMEHAAKNDFNIVIIDTAGRLHIDEDMMAELIQIKENVTVHQTVLVVDAMTGQDAVNVAKTFDERIGIDGVILTKLDGDTRGGAALSIRAVTGKPIFYAGMGEKLSDLEQFYPDRMASRILGMGDVLTLIEKAQEDFDEERAKKIEQKMRKNEFDFEMYLESMSQMKKMGGLSSILGMMPGLGMGAGKMPDIDEAAAEKSLSRTEAIIYSMTPEERQNPSLLNPSRKRRIAVGAGVDIAEVNRLVKQFEQMKKMMKQMPGMMKKGRRGGGMFG
;
A
#
# COMPACT_ATOMS: atom_id res chain seq x y z
N MET A 1 -2.94 -11.36 -3.76
CA MET A 1 -2.46 -10.24 -2.90
C MET A 1 -0.94 -10.30 -2.79
N ALA A 2 -0.30 -9.20 -2.38
CA ALA A 2 1.15 -9.21 -2.18
C ALA A 2 1.56 -10.27 -1.16
N PHE A 3 2.60 -11.03 -1.48
CA PHE A 3 3.24 -12.03 -0.61
C PHE A 3 2.42 -13.27 -0.24
N ASP A 4 1.24 -13.53 -0.83
CA ASP A 4 0.34 -14.61 -0.44
C ASP A 4 1.03 -15.98 -0.38
N SER A 5 1.82 -16.32 -1.42
CA SER A 5 2.52 -17.60 -1.51
C SER A 5 3.55 -17.80 -0.39
N LEU A 6 4.32 -16.75 -0.07
CA LEU A 6 5.32 -16.81 1.00
C LEU A 6 4.64 -16.84 2.38
N SER A 7 3.63 -15.98 2.56
CA SER A 7 2.88 -15.90 3.82
C SER A 7 2.23 -17.23 4.19
N GLU A 8 1.58 -17.90 3.24
CA GLU A 8 0.94 -19.19 3.48
C GLU A 8 1.95 -20.25 3.95
N LYS A 9 3.10 -20.33 3.29
CA LYS A 9 4.15 -21.28 3.66
C LYS A 9 4.70 -21.01 5.07
N LEU A 10 4.99 -19.74 5.38
CA LEU A 10 5.50 -19.37 6.70
C LEU A 10 4.46 -19.59 7.80
N GLN A 11 3.19 -19.28 7.55
CA GLN A 11 2.10 -19.57 8.51
C GLN A 11 1.96 -21.05 8.82
N ASN A 12 2.12 -21.94 7.83
CA ASN A 12 2.08 -23.38 8.05
C ASN A 12 3.22 -23.83 8.97
N VAL A 13 4.44 -23.33 8.74
CA VAL A 13 5.59 -23.60 9.64
C VAL A 13 5.31 -23.12 11.06
N PHE A 14 4.80 -21.89 11.21
CA PHE A 14 4.51 -21.30 12.52
C PHE A 14 3.35 -21.97 13.24
N LYS A 15 2.34 -22.46 12.53
CA LYS A 15 1.26 -23.25 13.10
C LYS A 15 1.80 -24.51 13.74
N ASN A 16 2.73 -25.19 13.08
CA ASN A 16 3.39 -26.39 13.61
C ASN A 16 4.22 -26.07 14.87
N LEU A 17 4.97 -24.95 14.88
CA LEU A 17 5.72 -24.50 16.05
C LEU A 17 4.81 -24.17 17.25
N ARG A 18 3.69 -23.46 17.00
CA ARG A 18 2.73 -23.09 18.07
C ARG A 18 2.02 -24.28 18.68
N SER A 19 1.81 -25.36 17.92
CA SER A 19 1.12 -26.57 18.41
C SER A 19 1.95 -27.38 19.37
N LYS A 20 3.29 -27.19 19.42
CA LYS A 20 4.21 -27.90 20.31
C LYS A 20 4.32 -27.16 21.64
N GLY A 21 3.89 -27.76 22.73
CA GLY A 21 3.95 -27.16 24.07
C GLY A 21 5.39 -26.98 24.60
N ARG A 22 6.34 -27.80 24.13
CA ARG A 22 7.78 -27.68 24.36
C ARG A 22 8.50 -27.81 23.04
N LEU A 23 9.52 -27.01 22.84
CA LEU A 23 10.39 -27.09 21.66
C LEU A 23 11.75 -27.66 22.06
N THR A 24 12.29 -28.51 21.20
CA THR A 24 13.68 -28.92 21.24
C THR A 24 14.50 -28.17 20.23
N GLU A 25 15.80 -28.09 20.38
CA GLU A 25 16.71 -27.49 19.37
C GLU A 25 16.51 -28.14 17.99
N ALA A 26 16.25 -29.43 17.91
CA ALA A 26 15.95 -30.14 16.68
C ALA A 26 14.64 -29.66 16.03
N ASP A 27 13.62 -29.32 16.81
CA ASP A 27 12.37 -28.74 16.31
C ASP A 27 12.57 -27.37 15.69
N VAL A 28 13.36 -26.51 16.36
CA VAL A 28 13.70 -25.17 15.85
C VAL A 28 14.48 -25.31 14.55
N LYS A 29 15.52 -26.16 14.50
CA LYS A 29 16.32 -26.39 13.28
C LYS A 29 15.46 -26.92 12.12
N THR A 30 14.51 -27.81 12.41
CA THR A 30 13.59 -28.33 11.39
C THR A 30 12.69 -27.21 10.84
N ALA A 31 12.10 -26.39 11.71
CA ALA A 31 11.27 -25.27 11.29
C ALA A 31 12.07 -24.23 10.50
N LEU A 32 13.30 -23.91 10.92
CA LEU A 32 14.18 -22.98 10.19
C LEU A 32 14.60 -23.53 8.83
N LYS A 33 14.71 -24.85 8.67
CA LYS A 33 14.94 -25.47 7.37
C LYS A 33 13.73 -25.26 6.44
N GLU A 34 12.51 -25.38 6.95
CA GLU A 34 11.28 -25.08 6.18
C GLU A 34 11.18 -23.60 5.85
N VAL A 35 11.47 -22.67 6.80
CA VAL A 35 11.56 -21.23 6.55
C VAL A 35 12.59 -20.93 5.46
N LYS A 36 13.78 -21.55 5.53
CA LYS A 36 14.81 -21.43 4.48
C LYS A 36 14.27 -21.80 3.11
N MET A 37 13.59 -22.93 3.00
CA MET A 37 13.02 -23.36 1.72
C MET A 37 11.95 -22.40 1.22
N ALA A 38 11.06 -21.95 2.09
CA ALA A 38 10.03 -20.97 1.73
C ALA A 38 10.62 -19.67 1.20
N LEU A 39 11.67 -19.15 1.83
CA LEU A 39 12.36 -17.93 1.36
C LEU A 39 13.09 -18.13 0.02
N LEU A 40 13.72 -19.31 -0.19
CA LEU A 40 14.36 -19.63 -1.48
C LEU A 40 13.34 -19.79 -2.62
N GLU A 41 12.21 -20.42 -2.34
CA GLU A 41 11.11 -20.55 -3.31
C GLU A 41 10.42 -19.19 -3.59
N ALA A 42 10.49 -18.27 -2.64
CA ALA A 42 10.08 -16.88 -2.80
C ALA A 42 11.11 -16.02 -3.54
N ASP A 43 12.14 -16.62 -4.11
CA ASP A 43 13.19 -15.95 -4.86
C ASP A 43 14.00 -14.92 -4.04
N VAL A 44 14.18 -15.19 -2.74
CA VAL A 44 15.08 -14.41 -1.88
C VAL A 44 16.52 -14.81 -2.17
N ASN A 45 17.44 -13.83 -2.17
CA ASN A 45 18.86 -14.07 -2.46
C ASN A 45 19.46 -15.13 -1.52
N PHE A 46 20.15 -16.11 -2.08
CA PHE A 46 20.69 -17.24 -1.33
C PHE A 46 21.61 -16.85 -0.15
N LYS A 47 22.50 -15.85 -0.37
CA LYS A 47 23.40 -15.38 0.68
C LYS A 47 22.61 -14.70 1.81
N VAL A 48 21.58 -13.96 1.46
CA VAL A 48 20.68 -13.30 2.40
C VAL A 48 19.94 -14.34 3.24
N VAL A 49 19.35 -15.35 2.58
CA VAL A 49 18.64 -16.43 3.27
C VAL A 49 19.57 -17.22 4.22
N LYS A 50 20.79 -17.51 3.78
CA LYS A 50 21.77 -18.23 4.61
C LYS A 50 22.11 -17.43 5.87
N GLN A 51 22.36 -16.13 5.74
CA GLN A 51 22.67 -15.28 6.89
C GLN A 51 21.46 -15.13 7.82
N PHE A 52 20.28 -14.85 7.26
CA PHE A 52 19.03 -14.74 8.00
C PHE A 52 18.76 -15.98 8.86
N VAL A 53 18.85 -17.18 8.27
CA VAL A 53 18.59 -18.44 9.01
C VAL A 53 19.61 -18.63 10.13
N LYS A 54 20.88 -18.28 9.88
CA LYS A 54 21.92 -18.33 10.90
C LYS A 54 21.63 -17.40 12.07
N ASP A 55 21.30 -16.14 11.78
CA ASP A 55 21.03 -15.12 12.81
C ASP A 55 19.79 -15.50 13.63
N VAL A 56 18.74 -16.04 13.00
CA VAL A 56 17.55 -16.56 13.70
C VAL A 56 17.90 -17.78 14.55
N GLU A 57 18.70 -18.75 14.04
CA GLU A 57 19.09 -19.95 14.75
C GLU A 57 19.89 -19.60 16.02
N GLU A 58 20.89 -18.73 15.91
CA GLU A 58 21.72 -18.28 17.04
C GLU A 58 20.87 -17.68 18.17
N ARG A 59 19.83 -16.91 17.83
CA ARG A 59 18.92 -16.30 18.82
C ARG A 59 17.86 -17.28 19.34
N ALA A 60 17.34 -18.15 18.47
CA ALA A 60 16.24 -19.04 18.81
C ALA A 60 16.64 -20.26 19.65
N VAL A 61 17.90 -20.70 19.59
CA VAL A 61 18.42 -21.86 20.34
C VAL A 61 18.91 -21.47 21.76
N GLY A 62 18.87 -20.18 22.12
CA GLY A 62 19.23 -19.72 23.47
C GLY A 62 18.35 -20.34 24.57
N GLN A 63 18.94 -20.60 25.74
CA GLN A 63 18.25 -21.21 26.88
C GLN A 63 17.00 -20.43 27.32
N ASP A 64 17.04 -19.10 27.23
CA ASP A 64 15.92 -18.23 27.61
C ASP A 64 14.69 -18.43 26.72
N VAL A 65 14.91 -18.76 25.44
CA VAL A 65 13.84 -19.06 24.48
C VAL A 65 13.29 -20.47 24.72
N MET A 66 14.18 -21.45 24.87
CA MET A 66 13.82 -22.86 24.99
C MET A 66 13.07 -23.17 26.29
N ASN A 67 13.40 -22.49 27.38
CA ASN A 67 12.79 -22.64 28.69
C ASN A 67 11.63 -21.66 28.96
N GLY A 68 11.30 -20.79 28.01
CA GLY A 68 10.22 -19.81 28.12
C GLY A 68 8.82 -20.45 28.14
N LEU A 69 7.84 -19.73 28.67
CA LEU A 69 6.45 -20.20 28.74
C LEU A 69 5.82 -20.50 27.37
N ASN A 70 6.27 -19.81 26.32
CA ASN A 70 5.78 -19.96 24.94
C ASN A 70 6.94 -19.99 23.93
N PRO A 71 7.74 -21.04 23.86
CA PRO A 71 8.94 -21.08 23.00
C PRO A 71 8.62 -20.86 21.52
N GLY A 72 7.51 -21.43 21.01
CA GLY A 72 7.09 -21.26 19.62
C GLY A 72 6.78 -19.81 19.26
N GLN A 73 6.16 -19.06 20.16
CA GLN A 73 5.89 -17.63 19.94
C GLN A 73 7.17 -16.81 19.97
N MET A 74 8.14 -17.15 20.82
CA MET A 74 9.44 -16.49 20.87
C MET A 74 10.22 -16.69 19.58
N VAL A 75 10.25 -17.89 19.01
CA VAL A 75 10.88 -18.15 17.71
C VAL A 75 10.23 -17.31 16.60
N ILE A 76 8.90 -17.24 16.55
CA ILE A 76 8.18 -16.41 15.56
C ILE A 76 8.51 -14.93 15.74
N LYS A 77 8.59 -14.44 16.98
CA LYS A 77 9.00 -13.07 17.28
C LYS A 77 10.41 -12.79 16.77
N ILE A 78 11.36 -13.71 17.02
CA ILE A 78 12.73 -13.57 16.52
C ILE A 78 12.78 -13.54 14.99
N VAL A 79 12.02 -14.41 14.31
CA VAL A 79 11.91 -14.40 12.86
C VAL A 79 11.38 -13.05 12.36
N ASN A 80 10.35 -12.48 13.00
CA ASN A 80 9.83 -11.17 12.66
C ASN A 80 10.87 -10.07 12.85
N GLU A 81 11.54 -10.03 13.97
CA GLU A 81 12.58 -9.04 14.27
C GLU A 81 13.74 -9.09 13.26
N GLU A 82 14.19 -10.30 12.90
CA GLU A 82 15.23 -10.46 11.88
C GLU A 82 14.74 -10.09 10.46
N MET A 83 13.48 -10.32 10.12
CA MET A 83 12.90 -9.81 8.88
C MET A 83 12.87 -8.28 8.83
N VAL A 84 12.46 -7.64 9.92
CA VAL A 84 12.47 -6.17 10.04
C VAL A 84 13.90 -5.65 9.87
N ARG A 85 14.87 -6.27 10.54
CA ARG A 85 16.29 -5.93 10.44
C ARG A 85 16.82 -6.08 9.01
N LEU A 86 16.45 -7.15 8.34
CA LEU A 86 16.82 -7.42 6.95
C LEU A 86 16.35 -6.32 5.99
N MET A 87 15.14 -5.79 6.22
CA MET A 87 14.54 -4.73 5.41
C MET A 87 14.93 -3.31 5.84
N GLY A 88 15.68 -3.15 6.95
CA GLY A 88 16.29 -1.87 7.33
C GLY A 88 16.00 -1.33 8.71
N SER A 89 15.26 -2.07 9.55
CA SER A 89 14.89 -1.72 10.95
C SER A 89 14.02 -0.46 11.07
N GLU A 90 14.41 0.62 10.42
CA GLU A 90 13.74 1.92 10.49
C GLU A 90 13.19 2.35 9.11
N THR A 91 12.14 3.15 9.17
CA THR A 91 11.56 3.77 7.97
C THR A 91 12.52 4.82 7.44
N ALA A 92 12.83 4.76 6.14
CA ALA A 92 13.65 5.74 5.47
C ALA A 92 12.80 6.70 4.65
N GLU A 93 13.13 7.98 4.69
CA GLU A 93 12.46 9.02 3.91
C GLU A 93 13.44 9.67 2.91
N ILE A 94 12.88 10.19 1.82
CA ILE A 94 13.63 11.03 0.88
C ILE A 94 13.98 12.34 1.59
N THR A 95 15.28 12.61 1.76
CA THR A 95 15.77 13.81 2.43
C THR A 95 15.56 15.03 1.55
N LEU A 96 14.83 16.02 2.07
CA LEU A 96 14.60 17.29 1.38
C LEU A 96 15.59 18.35 1.85
N GLN A 97 15.99 19.23 0.95
CA GLN A 97 16.85 20.37 1.28
C GLN A 97 16.11 21.36 2.20
N PRO A 98 16.81 21.97 3.15
CA PRO A 98 16.21 22.89 4.11
C PRO A 98 15.80 24.23 3.44
N GLY A 99 14.80 24.88 4.03
CA GLY A 99 14.39 26.23 3.67
C GLY A 99 13.76 26.30 2.27
N LYS A 100 14.26 27.22 1.45
CA LYS A 100 13.82 27.46 0.07
C LYS A 100 14.69 26.74 -0.97
N ALA A 101 15.69 25.99 -0.57
CA ALA A 101 16.56 25.27 -1.50
C ALA A 101 15.76 24.20 -2.26
N VAL A 102 16.02 24.09 -3.56
CA VAL A 102 15.35 23.12 -4.43
C VAL A 102 15.96 21.72 -4.18
N THR A 103 15.15 20.75 -3.85
CA THR A 103 15.56 19.36 -3.84
C THR A 103 15.40 18.74 -5.22
N VAL A 104 16.46 18.18 -5.78
CA VAL A 104 16.44 17.51 -7.07
C VAL A 104 16.45 15.99 -6.85
N ILE A 105 15.44 15.33 -7.34
CA ILE A 105 15.27 13.87 -7.29
C ILE A 105 15.36 13.35 -8.72
N MET A 106 16.30 12.46 -8.99
CA MET A 106 16.45 11.80 -10.29
C MET A 106 15.88 10.38 -10.19
N MET A 107 14.84 10.10 -10.98
CA MET A 107 14.23 8.77 -11.06
C MET A 107 14.96 7.94 -12.10
N THR A 108 15.52 6.80 -11.69
CA THR A 108 16.29 5.89 -12.55
C THR A 108 15.70 4.48 -12.58
N GLY A 109 16.09 3.64 -13.52
CA GLY A 109 15.66 2.25 -13.59
C GLY A 109 15.35 1.79 -15.00
N LEU A 110 15.08 0.50 -15.17
CA LEU A 110 14.82 -0.11 -16.48
C LEU A 110 13.46 0.32 -17.07
N GLN A 111 13.29 0.06 -18.35
CA GLN A 111 11.99 0.25 -19.03
C GLN A 111 10.93 -0.68 -18.42
N GLY A 112 9.72 -0.17 -18.25
CA GLY A 112 8.62 -0.94 -17.67
C GLY A 112 8.63 -1.06 -16.14
N ALA A 113 9.68 -0.57 -15.46
CA ALA A 113 9.74 -0.55 -14.00
C ALA A 113 8.75 0.43 -13.33
N GLY A 114 8.08 1.29 -14.10
CA GLY A 114 7.06 2.21 -13.58
C GLY A 114 7.60 3.58 -13.17
N LYS A 115 8.76 4.03 -13.66
CA LYS A 115 9.38 5.33 -13.32
C LYS A 115 8.43 6.51 -13.49
N THR A 116 7.90 6.71 -14.70
CA THR A 116 7.02 7.82 -15.07
C THR A 116 5.78 7.90 -14.17
N THR A 117 5.13 6.76 -13.93
CA THR A 117 3.98 6.68 -13.04
C THR A 117 4.36 6.96 -11.59
N THR A 118 5.49 6.41 -11.14
CA THR A 118 6.00 6.61 -9.77
C THR A 118 6.44 8.06 -9.54
N ALA A 119 7.08 8.71 -10.52
CA ALA A 119 7.45 10.13 -10.45
C ALA A 119 6.21 11.01 -10.23
N ALA A 120 5.14 10.78 -10.98
CA ALA A 120 3.89 11.52 -10.82
C ALA A 120 3.21 11.24 -9.47
N LYS A 121 3.19 9.98 -9.01
CA LYS A 121 2.65 9.62 -7.68
C LYS A 121 3.43 10.27 -6.55
N LEU A 122 4.75 10.25 -6.64
CA LEU A 122 5.64 10.87 -5.66
C LEU A 122 5.45 12.39 -5.62
N ALA A 123 5.34 13.03 -6.80
CA ALA A 123 5.05 14.46 -6.91
C ALA A 123 3.71 14.82 -6.25
N GLY A 124 2.68 14.03 -6.48
CA GLY A 124 1.37 14.20 -5.84
C GLY A 124 1.44 14.09 -4.31
N LYS A 125 2.20 13.13 -3.77
CA LYS A 125 2.42 13.00 -2.32
C LYS A 125 3.15 14.21 -1.72
N PHE A 126 4.18 14.72 -2.37
CA PHE A 126 4.86 15.92 -1.90
C PHE A 126 3.96 17.16 -1.99
N LYS A 127 3.12 17.26 -3.03
CA LYS A 127 2.13 18.32 -3.14
C LYS A 127 1.10 18.27 -2.00
N GLN A 128 0.62 17.08 -1.61
CA GLN A 128 -0.25 16.91 -0.45
C GLN A 128 0.43 17.36 0.85
N LYS A 129 1.76 17.21 0.96
CA LYS A 129 2.57 17.74 2.07
C LYS A 129 2.88 19.25 1.94
N GLY A 130 2.18 19.97 1.06
CA GLY A 130 2.32 21.41 0.87
C GLY A 130 3.57 21.87 0.10
N LYS A 131 4.25 20.96 -0.62
CA LYS A 131 5.42 21.29 -1.42
C LYS A 131 5.02 21.68 -2.85
N LYS A 132 5.72 22.65 -3.42
CA LYS A 132 5.58 23.02 -4.83
C LYS A 132 6.54 22.16 -5.66
N VAL A 133 6.01 21.27 -6.48
CA VAL A 133 6.76 20.21 -7.17
C VAL A 133 6.73 20.46 -8.68
N LEU A 134 7.87 20.30 -9.34
CA LEU A 134 8.02 20.29 -10.78
C LEU A 134 8.42 18.89 -11.25
N LEU A 135 7.66 18.31 -12.17
CA LEU A 135 8.04 17.10 -12.90
C LEU A 135 8.81 17.52 -14.16
N VAL A 136 9.86 16.78 -14.51
CA VAL A 136 10.69 17.04 -15.68
C VAL A 136 10.69 15.83 -16.60
N ALA A 137 10.24 16.04 -17.86
CA ALA A 137 10.20 14.99 -18.88
C ALA A 137 11.59 14.79 -19.51
N GLY A 138 12.39 13.91 -18.91
CA GLY A 138 13.74 13.56 -19.39
C GLY A 138 13.80 12.35 -20.33
N ASP A 139 12.72 11.54 -20.45
CA ASP A 139 12.65 10.45 -21.42
C ASP A 139 12.27 10.99 -22.81
N VAL A 140 13.27 11.48 -23.53
CA VAL A 140 13.11 12.08 -24.88
C VAL A 140 13.07 11.03 -25.99
N TYR A 141 13.46 9.80 -25.72
CA TYR A 141 13.54 8.73 -26.73
C TYR A 141 12.17 8.13 -27.05
N ARG A 142 11.18 8.41 -26.21
CA ARG A 142 9.80 7.94 -26.36
C ARG A 142 8.82 9.10 -26.23
N PRO A 143 8.37 9.67 -27.34
CA PRO A 143 7.41 10.79 -27.32
C PRO A 143 6.17 10.51 -26.45
N ALA A 144 5.67 9.26 -26.46
CA ALA A 144 4.56 8.82 -25.61
C ALA A 144 4.89 8.90 -24.10
N ALA A 145 6.17 8.82 -23.69
CA ALA A 145 6.54 8.98 -22.28
C ALA A 145 6.39 10.41 -21.79
N ILE A 146 6.70 11.40 -22.63
CA ILE A 146 6.48 12.82 -22.35
C ILE A 146 4.99 13.08 -22.14
N GLU A 147 4.15 12.62 -23.07
CA GLU A 147 2.69 12.76 -22.98
C GLU A 147 2.14 12.05 -21.73
N GLN A 148 2.62 10.83 -21.45
CA GLN A 148 2.23 10.07 -20.27
C GLN A 148 2.56 10.82 -18.97
N LEU A 149 3.75 11.43 -18.88
CA LEU A 149 4.13 12.23 -17.71
C LEU A 149 3.24 13.47 -17.57
N GLN A 150 2.91 14.14 -18.68
CA GLN A 150 2.00 15.30 -18.69
C GLN A 150 0.60 14.93 -18.20
N ILE A 151 0.02 13.83 -18.73
CA ILE A 151 -1.29 13.34 -18.29
C ILE A 151 -1.28 12.98 -16.80
N ASN A 152 -0.25 12.27 -16.35
CA ASN A 152 -0.14 11.87 -14.96
C ASN A 152 0.12 13.05 -14.03
N GLY A 153 0.94 14.03 -14.44
CA GLY A 153 1.16 15.28 -13.72
C GLY A 153 -0.14 16.09 -13.59
N GLN A 154 -0.90 16.20 -14.68
CA GLN A 154 -2.20 16.90 -14.69
C GLN A 154 -3.19 16.23 -13.71
N LYS A 155 -3.27 14.89 -13.70
CA LYS A 155 -4.12 14.15 -12.74
C LYS A 155 -3.76 14.46 -11.28
N GLN A 156 -2.49 14.73 -11.00
CA GLN A 156 -2.02 15.14 -9.67
C GLN A 156 -2.06 16.67 -9.45
N GLY A 157 -2.41 17.44 -10.50
CA GLY A 157 -2.34 18.90 -10.50
C GLY A 157 -0.91 19.41 -10.27
N VAL A 158 0.10 18.70 -10.77
CA VAL A 158 1.52 19.04 -10.70
C VAL A 158 1.99 19.51 -12.07
N GLU A 159 2.79 20.57 -12.08
CA GLU A 159 3.36 21.13 -13.32
C GLU A 159 4.41 20.18 -13.91
N VAL A 160 4.40 20.04 -15.24
CA VAL A 160 5.37 19.22 -15.99
C VAL A 160 6.15 20.12 -16.95
N PHE A 161 7.46 20.15 -16.76
CA PHE A 161 8.39 20.82 -17.65
C PHE A 161 8.85 19.89 -18.77
N SER A 162 8.75 20.35 -20.01
CA SER A 162 9.19 19.60 -21.19
C SER A 162 9.75 20.56 -22.24
N MET A 163 10.79 20.13 -22.93
CA MET A 163 11.35 20.83 -24.11
C MET A 163 11.17 20.01 -25.40
N GLY A 164 10.26 19.02 -25.37
CA GLY A 164 10.06 18.08 -26.47
C GLY A 164 11.20 17.07 -26.58
N ASP A 165 11.26 16.36 -27.71
CA ASP A 165 12.14 15.20 -27.95
C ASP A 165 13.46 15.56 -28.68
N LYS A 166 13.66 16.85 -29.05
CA LYS A 166 14.84 17.30 -29.81
C LYS A 166 16.00 17.80 -28.92
N ASN A 167 15.77 17.92 -27.64
CA ASN A 167 16.76 18.41 -26.68
C ASN A 167 17.37 17.24 -25.90
N SER A 168 18.66 17.34 -25.55
CA SER A 168 19.29 16.32 -24.71
C SER A 168 18.71 16.36 -23.28
N PRO A 169 18.63 15.20 -22.59
CA PRO A 169 18.17 15.14 -21.20
C PRO A 169 18.93 16.07 -20.26
N VAL A 170 20.24 16.26 -20.50
CA VAL A 170 21.08 17.19 -19.72
C VAL A 170 20.63 18.63 -19.89
N ASN A 171 20.35 19.08 -21.14
CA ASN A 171 19.88 20.44 -21.40
C ASN A 171 18.49 20.67 -20.83
N ILE A 172 17.60 19.67 -20.89
CA ILE A 172 16.28 19.72 -20.27
C ILE A 172 16.40 19.87 -18.76
N ALA A 173 17.28 19.09 -18.12
CA ALA A 173 17.51 19.17 -16.69
C ALA A 173 18.03 20.55 -16.27
N LYS A 174 19.01 21.14 -16.98
CA LYS A 174 19.51 22.50 -16.71
C LYS A 174 18.40 23.56 -16.84
N ALA A 175 17.66 23.54 -17.94
CA ALA A 175 16.56 24.49 -18.16
C ALA A 175 15.44 24.33 -17.11
N ALA A 176 15.16 23.11 -16.69
CA ALA A 176 14.21 22.84 -15.63
C ALA A 176 14.64 23.42 -14.29
N MET A 177 15.94 23.40 -13.97
CA MET A 177 16.47 24.02 -12.75
C MET A 177 16.33 25.54 -12.76
N GLU A 178 16.60 26.18 -13.90
CA GLU A 178 16.38 27.63 -14.06
C GLU A 178 14.89 27.97 -13.92
N HIS A 179 14.01 27.16 -14.52
CA HIS A 179 12.57 27.34 -14.40
C HIS A 179 12.09 27.16 -12.95
N ALA A 180 12.61 26.14 -12.26
CA ALA A 180 12.27 25.86 -10.88
C ALA A 180 12.67 27.02 -9.94
N ALA A 181 13.88 27.56 -10.13
CA ALA A 181 14.37 28.70 -9.34
C ALA A 181 13.53 29.98 -9.58
N LYS A 182 13.16 30.27 -10.82
CA LYS A 182 12.35 31.45 -11.17
C LYS A 182 10.91 31.39 -10.63
N ASN A 183 10.39 30.19 -10.42
CA ASN A 183 9.00 29.96 -10.03
C ASN A 183 8.84 29.41 -8.61
N ASP A 184 9.87 29.51 -7.75
CA ASP A 184 9.84 29.10 -6.33
C ASP A 184 9.38 27.64 -6.12
N PHE A 185 9.83 26.68 -6.94
CA PHE A 185 9.62 25.28 -6.71
C PHE A 185 10.51 24.78 -5.57
N ASN A 186 9.97 23.85 -4.76
CA ASN A 186 10.72 23.23 -3.66
C ASN A 186 11.40 21.92 -4.08
N ILE A 187 10.76 21.22 -5.03
CA ILE A 187 11.18 19.88 -5.46
C ILE A 187 11.14 19.81 -6.97
N VAL A 188 12.18 19.26 -7.56
CA VAL A 188 12.25 18.90 -8.99
C VAL A 188 12.43 17.41 -9.07
N ILE A 189 11.55 16.71 -9.79
CA ILE A 189 11.63 15.26 -10.03
C ILE A 189 11.90 15.06 -11.52
N ILE A 190 13.09 14.53 -11.84
CA ILE A 190 13.51 14.25 -13.21
C ILE A 190 13.15 12.79 -13.53
N ASP A 191 12.19 12.61 -14.44
CA ASP A 191 11.86 11.30 -15.00
C ASP A 191 12.82 10.99 -16.15
N THR A 192 13.73 10.05 -15.97
CA THR A 192 14.75 9.71 -16.98
C THR A 192 14.31 8.56 -17.87
N ALA A 193 14.94 8.43 -19.02
CA ALA A 193 14.74 7.30 -19.91
C ALA A 193 15.07 5.97 -19.23
N GLY A 194 14.40 4.91 -19.65
CA GLY A 194 14.74 3.53 -19.30
C GLY A 194 15.00 2.71 -20.54
N ARG A 195 15.98 1.84 -20.48
CA ARG A 195 16.25 0.83 -21.48
C ARG A 195 15.75 -0.54 -21.02
N LEU A 196 15.64 -1.49 -21.94
CA LEU A 196 15.21 -2.86 -21.61
C LEU A 196 16.21 -3.58 -20.71
N HIS A 197 17.48 -3.25 -20.84
CA HIS A 197 18.59 -3.76 -20.03
C HIS A 197 19.59 -2.63 -19.75
N ILE A 198 20.48 -2.86 -18.83
CA ILE A 198 21.55 -1.91 -18.48
C ILE A 198 22.56 -1.88 -19.63
N ASP A 199 22.77 -0.72 -20.22
CA ASP A 199 23.78 -0.46 -21.23
C ASP A 199 24.65 0.75 -20.88
N GLU A 200 25.76 0.90 -21.60
CA GLU A 200 26.73 1.97 -21.35
C GLU A 200 26.17 3.35 -21.64
N ASP A 201 25.37 3.51 -22.70
CA ASP A 201 24.83 4.78 -23.11
C ASP A 201 23.84 5.32 -22.06
N MET A 202 22.99 4.45 -21.52
CA MET A 202 22.07 4.82 -20.44
C MET A 202 22.82 5.26 -19.19
N MET A 203 23.86 4.52 -18.79
CA MET A 203 24.65 4.88 -17.61
C MET A 203 25.42 6.18 -17.81
N ALA A 204 25.99 6.40 -19.00
CA ALA A 204 26.68 7.64 -19.35
C ALA A 204 25.72 8.84 -19.29
N GLU A 205 24.50 8.71 -19.81
CA GLU A 205 23.50 9.77 -19.76
C GLU A 205 23.14 10.16 -18.31
N LEU A 206 22.90 9.18 -17.45
CA LEU A 206 22.58 9.42 -16.03
C LEU A 206 23.75 10.10 -15.30
N ILE A 207 24.98 9.69 -15.58
CA ILE A 207 26.20 10.32 -15.06
C ILE A 207 26.31 11.78 -15.54
N GLN A 208 26.10 12.02 -16.84
CA GLN A 208 26.13 13.38 -17.40
C GLN A 208 25.08 14.30 -16.76
N ILE A 209 23.87 13.79 -16.47
CA ILE A 209 22.87 14.59 -15.74
C ILE A 209 23.41 14.96 -14.35
N LYS A 210 23.98 14.01 -13.59
CA LYS A 210 24.54 14.24 -12.26
C LYS A 210 25.72 15.21 -12.26
N GLU A 211 26.55 15.21 -13.29
CA GLU A 211 27.69 16.12 -13.43
C GLU A 211 27.28 17.55 -13.76
N ASN A 212 26.14 17.72 -14.41
CA ASN A 212 25.67 19.02 -14.90
C ASN A 212 24.59 19.66 -14.04
N VAL A 213 23.91 18.87 -13.21
CA VAL A 213 22.86 19.32 -12.28
C VAL A 213 23.11 18.70 -10.92
N THR A 214 23.03 19.51 -9.86
CA THR A 214 23.16 18.98 -8.50
C THR A 214 21.96 18.08 -8.18
N VAL A 215 22.13 16.77 -8.35
CA VAL A 215 21.12 15.78 -7.97
C VAL A 215 21.31 15.47 -6.49
N HIS A 216 20.26 15.69 -5.68
CA HIS A 216 20.30 15.47 -4.23
C HIS A 216 19.91 14.02 -3.88
N GLN A 217 19.04 13.41 -4.68
CA GLN A 217 18.59 12.05 -4.48
C GLN A 217 18.50 11.32 -5.83
N THR A 218 19.26 10.24 -5.97
CA THR A 218 19.15 9.29 -7.09
C THR A 218 18.30 8.12 -6.63
N VAL A 219 17.07 8.05 -7.11
CA VAL A 219 16.09 7.05 -6.68
C VAL A 219 15.90 6.01 -7.78
N LEU A 220 16.20 4.77 -7.45
CA LEU A 220 16.00 3.66 -8.37
C LEU A 220 14.58 3.10 -8.24
N VAL A 221 13.90 2.97 -9.37
CA VAL A 221 12.59 2.33 -9.46
C VAL A 221 12.77 0.94 -10.06
N VAL A 222 12.33 -0.08 -9.34
CA VAL A 222 12.41 -1.48 -9.78
C VAL A 222 11.07 -2.19 -9.65
N ASP A 223 10.83 -3.10 -10.58
CA ASP A 223 9.67 -3.98 -10.59
C ASP A 223 9.90 -5.15 -9.63
N ALA A 224 9.12 -5.24 -8.55
CA ALA A 224 9.27 -6.30 -7.55
C ALA A 224 9.01 -7.70 -8.12
N MET A 225 8.17 -7.81 -9.16
CA MET A 225 7.84 -9.09 -9.78
C MET A 225 9.04 -9.75 -10.49
N THR A 226 10.10 -8.99 -10.80
CA THR A 226 11.32 -9.53 -11.43
C THR A 226 12.25 -10.25 -10.44
N GLY A 227 11.91 -10.28 -9.16
CA GLY A 227 12.62 -11.07 -8.14
C GLY A 227 14.11 -10.73 -8.05
N GLN A 228 15.00 -11.72 -8.27
CA GLN A 228 16.45 -11.53 -8.19
C GLN A 228 17.00 -10.58 -9.25
N ASP A 229 16.35 -10.44 -10.41
CA ASP A 229 16.78 -9.47 -11.42
C ASP A 229 16.65 -8.04 -10.89
N ALA A 230 15.60 -7.73 -10.10
CA ALA A 230 15.49 -6.44 -9.41
C ALA A 230 16.68 -6.17 -8.49
N VAL A 231 17.16 -7.20 -7.78
CA VAL A 231 18.33 -7.10 -6.88
C VAL A 231 19.62 -6.86 -7.67
N ASN A 232 19.80 -7.57 -8.76
CA ASN A 232 20.96 -7.41 -9.65
C ASN A 232 20.99 -6.02 -10.29
N VAL A 233 19.84 -5.54 -10.75
CA VAL A 233 19.67 -4.18 -11.27
C VAL A 233 20.04 -3.16 -10.21
N ALA A 234 19.49 -3.29 -8.99
CA ALA A 234 19.78 -2.36 -7.90
C ALA A 234 21.27 -2.31 -7.57
N LYS A 235 21.91 -3.47 -7.49
CA LYS A 235 23.36 -3.56 -7.25
C LYS A 235 24.17 -2.85 -8.36
N THR A 236 23.85 -3.12 -9.62
CA THR A 236 24.57 -2.52 -10.74
C THR A 236 24.39 -1.00 -10.82
N PHE A 237 23.17 -0.49 -10.57
CA PHE A 237 22.93 0.95 -10.53
C PHE A 237 23.68 1.61 -9.37
N ASP A 238 23.73 0.96 -8.20
CA ASP A 238 24.47 1.49 -7.07
C ASP A 238 25.98 1.54 -7.33
N GLU A 239 26.55 0.48 -7.89
CA GLU A 239 27.99 0.40 -8.22
C GLU A 239 28.41 1.41 -9.29
N ARG A 240 27.52 1.71 -10.26
CA ARG A 240 27.88 2.56 -11.42
C ARG A 240 27.56 4.03 -11.26
N ILE A 241 26.43 4.37 -10.70
CA ILE A 241 26.00 5.77 -10.56
C ILE A 241 25.77 6.20 -9.12
N GLY A 242 25.75 5.27 -8.17
CA GLY A 242 25.37 5.51 -6.79
C GLY A 242 23.90 5.87 -6.65
N ILE A 243 23.14 5.06 -5.94
CA ILE A 243 21.75 5.33 -5.61
C ILE A 243 21.61 5.70 -4.13
N ASP A 244 20.62 6.51 -3.80
CA ASP A 244 20.33 6.90 -2.41
C ASP A 244 19.22 6.05 -1.79
N GLY A 245 18.39 5.44 -2.63
CA GLY A 245 17.36 4.51 -2.21
C GLY A 245 16.54 3.96 -3.36
N VAL A 246 15.61 3.08 -3.03
CA VAL A 246 14.84 2.28 -4.00
C VAL A 246 13.36 2.49 -3.78
N ILE A 247 12.59 2.50 -4.87
CA ILE A 247 11.13 2.37 -4.86
C ILE A 247 10.77 1.05 -5.54
N LEU A 248 10.06 0.19 -4.82
CA LEU A 248 9.51 -1.05 -5.34
C LEU A 248 8.15 -0.80 -5.97
N THR A 249 7.93 -1.26 -7.18
CA THR A 249 6.65 -1.19 -7.89
C THR A 249 6.04 -2.57 -8.07
N LYS A 250 4.74 -2.62 -8.37
CA LYS A 250 3.98 -3.83 -8.70
C LYS A 250 3.98 -4.89 -7.60
N LEU A 251 4.11 -4.47 -6.35
CA LEU A 251 4.04 -5.38 -5.20
C LEU A 251 2.66 -6.04 -5.05
N ASP A 252 1.60 -5.44 -5.56
CA ASP A 252 0.26 -6.02 -5.65
C ASP A 252 0.22 -7.32 -6.47
N GLY A 253 1.07 -7.43 -7.50
CA GLY A 253 1.26 -8.64 -8.30
C GLY A 253 2.35 -9.59 -7.79
N ASP A 254 3.18 -9.17 -6.84
CA ASP A 254 4.28 -9.98 -6.30
C ASP A 254 3.79 -10.87 -5.13
N THR A 255 3.55 -12.14 -5.42
CA THR A 255 3.16 -13.13 -4.40
C THR A 255 4.33 -13.72 -3.64
N ARG A 256 5.58 -13.45 -4.05
CA ARG A 256 6.82 -14.04 -3.52
C ARG A 256 7.54 -13.14 -2.53
N GLY A 257 7.76 -11.86 -2.87
CA GLY A 257 8.40 -10.87 -1.99
C GLY A 257 9.93 -10.91 -1.94
N GLY A 258 10.58 -11.68 -2.82
CA GLY A 258 12.03 -11.88 -2.81
C GLY A 258 12.83 -10.60 -3.01
N ALA A 259 12.37 -9.70 -3.87
CA ALA A 259 13.01 -8.41 -4.11
C ALA A 259 12.98 -7.52 -2.84
N ALA A 260 11.83 -7.42 -2.17
CA ALA A 260 11.66 -6.61 -0.96
C ALA A 260 12.60 -7.05 0.18
N LEU A 261 12.80 -8.37 0.33
CA LEU A 261 13.69 -8.95 1.35
C LEU A 261 15.17 -8.86 0.99
N SER A 262 15.52 -8.75 -0.31
CA SER A 262 16.91 -8.89 -0.75
C SER A 262 17.59 -7.56 -1.08
N ILE A 263 16.87 -6.56 -1.60
CA ILE A 263 17.47 -5.34 -2.14
C ILE A 263 18.30 -4.62 -1.08
N ARG A 264 17.72 -4.36 0.10
CA ARG A 264 18.43 -3.67 1.18
C ARG A 264 19.64 -4.47 1.65
N ALA A 265 19.46 -5.77 1.84
CA ALA A 265 20.54 -6.64 2.33
C ALA A 265 21.73 -6.74 1.36
N VAL A 266 21.49 -6.63 0.06
CA VAL A 266 22.52 -6.72 -0.99
C VAL A 266 23.17 -5.36 -1.28
N THR A 267 22.38 -4.28 -1.32
CA THR A 267 22.87 -2.95 -1.71
C THR A 267 23.22 -2.05 -0.51
N GLY A 268 22.71 -2.35 0.67
CA GLY A 268 22.76 -1.44 1.81
C GLY A 268 21.85 -0.22 1.70
N LYS A 269 21.13 -0.05 0.56
CA LYS A 269 20.31 1.14 0.31
C LYS A 269 18.89 0.94 0.81
N PRO A 270 18.27 2.00 1.39
CA PRO A 270 16.92 1.90 1.91
C PRO A 270 15.87 1.76 0.81
N ILE A 271 14.74 1.16 1.15
CA ILE A 271 13.53 1.21 0.35
C ILE A 271 12.69 2.37 0.88
N PHE A 272 12.38 3.35 0.01
CA PHE A 272 11.61 4.54 0.38
C PHE A 272 10.10 4.30 0.29
N TYR A 273 9.65 3.70 -0.82
CA TYR A 273 8.23 3.51 -1.10
C TYR A 273 7.97 2.14 -1.72
N ALA A 274 6.73 1.69 -1.54
CA ALA A 274 6.15 0.49 -2.11
C ALA A 274 4.93 0.85 -2.98
N GLY A 275 4.94 0.45 -4.25
CA GLY A 275 3.81 0.59 -5.16
C GLY A 275 2.92 -0.64 -5.07
N MET A 276 1.72 -0.45 -4.52
CA MET A 276 0.73 -1.49 -4.25
C MET A 276 -0.45 -1.43 -5.22
N GLY A 277 -0.31 -0.78 -6.37
CA GLY A 277 -1.36 -0.63 -7.38
C GLY A 277 -1.21 0.63 -8.23
N GLU A 278 -2.23 0.99 -9.00
CA GLU A 278 -2.16 2.07 -9.99
C GLU A 278 -2.54 3.46 -9.46
N LYS A 279 -3.35 3.57 -8.42
CA LYS A 279 -3.83 4.84 -7.87
C LYS A 279 -2.70 5.60 -7.16
N LEU A 280 -2.88 6.91 -6.95
CA LEU A 280 -1.94 7.73 -6.18
C LEU A 280 -1.76 7.18 -4.74
N SER A 281 -2.87 6.83 -4.10
CA SER A 281 -2.89 6.22 -2.76
C SER A 281 -2.11 4.92 -2.65
N ASP A 282 -1.88 4.24 -3.78
CA ASP A 282 -1.22 2.95 -3.82
C ASP A 282 0.33 3.05 -3.84
N LEU A 283 0.88 4.25 -3.76
CA LEU A 283 2.30 4.45 -3.44
C LEU A 283 2.42 4.68 -1.93
N GLU A 284 2.77 3.65 -1.19
CA GLU A 284 2.88 3.68 0.27
C GLU A 284 4.32 3.93 0.71
N GLN A 285 4.49 4.61 1.87
CA GLN A 285 5.80 4.63 2.54
C GLN A 285 6.20 3.20 2.89
N PHE A 286 7.47 2.86 2.72
CA PHE A 286 7.94 1.52 3.08
C PHE A 286 8.23 1.47 4.58
N TYR A 287 7.43 0.68 5.30
CA TYR A 287 7.61 0.41 6.74
C TYR A 287 8.10 -1.02 6.92
N PRO A 288 9.37 -1.24 7.32
CA PRO A 288 9.94 -2.58 7.47
C PRO A 288 9.13 -3.50 8.39
N ASP A 289 8.64 -2.98 9.51
CA ASP A 289 7.85 -3.71 10.49
C ASP A 289 6.49 -4.17 9.94
N ARG A 290 5.79 -3.27 9.24
CA ARG A 290 4.51 -3.60 8.60
C ARG A 290 4.70 -4.60 7.46
N MET A 291 5.77 -4.43 6.69
CA MET A 291 6.08 -5.33 5.59
C MET A 291 6.43 -6.73 6.11
N ALA A 292 7.23 -6.83 7.17
CA ALA A 292 7.50 -8.10 7.85
C ALA A 292 6.20 -8.75 8.35
N SER A 293 5.33 -7.98 8.98
CA SER A 293 4.03 -8.47 9.47
C SER A 293 3.13 -8.99 8.34
N ARG A 294 3.11 -8.30 7.18
CA ARG A 294 2.39 -8.76 5.98
C ARG A 294 2.95 -10.08 5.46
N ILE A 295 4.28 -10.18 5.31
CA ILE A 295 4.98 -11.39 4.83
C ILE A 295 4.73 -12.57 5.77
N LEU A 296 4.69 -12.34 7.08
CA LEU A 296 4.42 -13.37 8.07
C LEU A 296 2.92 -13.70 8.21
N GLY A 297 2.05 -13.00 7.46
CA GLY A 297 0.60 -13.18 7.54
C GLY A 297 -0.02 -12.77 8.88
N MET A 298 0.66 -11.88 9.62
CA MET A 298 0.16 -11.34 10.89
C MET A 298 -0.82 -10.18 10.70
N GLY A 299 -1.03 -9.76 9.45
CA GLY A 299 -1.85 -8.61 9.09
C GLY A 299 -1.13 -7.27 9.29
N ASP A 300 -1.71 -6.22 8.73
CA ASP A 300 -1.20 -4.85 8.83
C ASP A 300 -2.32 -3.91 9.28
N VAL A 301 -2.63 -3.97 10.57
CA VAL A 301 -3.69 -3.16 11.19
C VAL A 301 -3.36 -1.67 11.15
N LEU A 302 -2.09 -1.29 11.24
CA LEU A 302 -1.67 0.11 11.26
C LEU A 302 -1.88 0.78 9.91
N THR A 303 -1.48 0.13 8.81
CA THR A 303 -1.75 0.66 7.46
C THR A 303 -3.26 0.76 7.19
N LEU A 304 -4.07 -0.17 7.70
CA LEU A 304 -5.52 -0.09 7.58
C LEU A 304 -6.09 1.14 8.30
N ILE A 305 -5.60 1.42 9.51
CA ILE A 305 -6.01 2.59 10.29
C ILE A 305 -5.59 3.89 9.59
N GLU A 306 -4.36 3.95 9.06
CA GLU A 306 -3.87 5.14 8.35
C GLU A 306 -4.66 5.39 7.05
N LYS A 307 -4.90 4.37 6.24
CA LYS A 307 -5.76 4.49 5.05
C LYS A 307 -7.18 4.95 5.42
N ALA A 308 -7.73 4.40 6.50
CA ALA A 308 -9.02 4.85 7.00
C ALA A 308 -8.99 6.32 7.47
N GLN A 309 -7.86 6.80 7.99
CA GLN A 309 -7.69 8.20 8.40
C GLN A 309 -7.44 9.14 7.22
N GLU A 310 -6.68 8.74 6.20
CA GLU A 310 -6.45 9.53 4.98
C GLU A 310 -7.74 9.73 4.16
N ASP A 311 -8.60 8.70 4.11
CA ASP A 311 -9.90 8.76 3.44
C ASP A 311 -10.98 9.43 4.30
N PHE A 312 -10.68 9.74 5.56
CA PHE A 312 -11.62 10.30 6.52
C PHE A 312 -11.62 11.84 6.43
N ASP A 313 -12.58 12.37 5.68
CA ASP A 313 -12.90 13.81 5.68
C ASP A 313 -13.51 14.16 7.06
N GLU A 314 -12.69 14.79 7.92
CA GLU A 314 -13.10 15.16 9.31
C GLU A 314 -14.37 16.01 9.36
N GLU A 315 -14.63 16.87 8.38
CA GLU A 315 -15.85 17.67 8.31
C GLU A 315 -17.08 16.80 8.02
N ARG A 316 -16.91 15.81 7.14
CA ARG A 316 -17.97 14.86 6.82
C ARG A 316 -18.25 13.92 7.99
N ALA A 317 -17.19 13.46 8.67
CA ALA A 317 -17.34 12.65 9.88
C ALA A 317 -18.11 13.37 10.98
N LYS A 318 -17.80 14.65 11.21
CA LYS A 318 -18.54 15.49 12.17
C LYS A 318 -20.01 15.68 11.76
N LYS A 319 -20.30 15.82 10.47
CA LYS A 319 -21.67 15.89 9.94
C LYS A 319 -22.43 14.57 10.13
N ILE A 320 -21.78 13.43 9.87
CA ILE A 320 -22.35 12.09 10.08
C ILE A 320 -22.61 11.87 11.58
N GLU A 321 -21.65 12.21 12.46
CA GLU A 321 -21.81 12.10 13.91
C GLU A 321 -22.95 12.99 14.43
N GLN A 322 -23.08 14.21 13.93
CA GLN A 322 -24.18 15.12 14.32
C GLN A 322 -25.54 14.59 13.87
N LYS A 323 -25.65 14.06 12.64
CA LYS A 323 -26.88 13.44 12.12
C LYS A 323 -27.21 12.14 12.87
N MET A 324 -26.19 11.34 13.22
CA MET A 324 -26.37 10.14 14.06
C MET A 324 -26.88 10.48 15.46
N ARG A 325 -26.35 11.53 16.11
CA ARG A 325 -26.85 12.02 17.42
C ARG A 325 -28.30 12.51 17.36
N LYS A 326 -28.73 13.04 16.19
CA LYS A 326 -30.11 13.48 15.95
C LYS A 326 -31.07 12.37 15.52
N ASN A 327 -30.59 11.11 15.42
CA ASN A 327 -31.40 9.96 14.95
C ASN A 327 -31.91 10.08 13.50
N GLU A 328 -31.22 10.87 12.68
CA GLU A 328 -31.57 11.18 11.28
C GLU A 328 -30.85 10.25 10.30
N PHE A 329 -30.81 8.92 10.56
CA PHE A 329 -30.24 7.96 9.63
C PHE A 329 -31.23 7.73 8.47
N ASP A 330 -30.83 8.12 7.25
CA ASP A 330 -31.61 8.07 6.02
C ASP A 330 -30.88 7.31 4.90
N PHE A 331 -31.51 7.14 3.73
CA PHE A 331 -30.90 6.47 2.58
C PHE A 331 -29.78 7.28 1.93
N GLU A 332 -29.69 8.60 2.12
CA GLU A 332 -28.56 9.39 1.63
C GLU A 332 -27.28 9.07 2.43
N MET A 333 -27.40 8.99 3.76
CA MET A 333 -26.30 8.54 4.61
C MET A 333 -25.88 7.10 4.34
N TYR A 334 -26.85 6.23 4.04
CA TYR A 334 -26.56 4.85 3.66
C TYR A 334 -25.75 4.78 2.37
N LEU A 335 -26.12 5.58 1.37
CA LEU A 335 -25.44 5.68 0.06
C LEU A 335 -24.03 6.27 0.23
N GLU A 336 -23.88 7.28 1.08
CA GLU A 336 -22.59 7.89 1.41
C GLU A 336 -21.66 6.89 2.10
N SER A 337 -22.19 6.10 3.03
CA SER A 337 -21.43 5.03 3.70
C SER A 337 -20.98 3.94 2.73
N MET A 338 -21.84 3.54 1.77
CA MET A 338 -21.50 2.58 0.71
C MET A 338 -20.41 3.14 -0.22
N SER A 339 -20.50 4.41 -0.59
CA SER A 339 -19.50 5.09 -1.44
C SER A 339 -18.14 5.16 -0.74
N GLN A 340 -18.10 5.39 0.57
CA GLN A 340 -16.87 5.36 1.35
C GLN A 340 -16.27 3.95 1.40
N MET A 341 -17.08 2.91 1.66
CA MET A 341 -16.62 1.52 1.62
C MET A 341 -16.03 1.14 0.25
N LYS A 342 -16.62 1.64 -0.84
CA LYS A 342 -16.13 1.40 -2.20
C LYS A 342 -14.78 2.10 -2.47
N LYS A 343 -14.59 3.31 -1.92
CA LYS A 343 -13.30 4.06 -1.99
C LYS A 343 -12.19 3.43 -1.17
N MET A 344 -12.51 2.79 -0.04
CA MET A 344 -11.57 2.09 0.83
C MET A 344 -11.07 0.75 0.26
N GLY A 345 -11.33 0.45 -1.01
CA GLY A 345 -10.79 -0.73 -1.71
C GLY A 345 -11.67 -1.97 -1.66
N GLY A 346 -12.96 -1.83 -1.31
CA GLY A 346 -13.91 -2.93 -1.27
C GLY A 346 -13.79 -3.81 -0.02
N LEU A 347 -14.78 -4.70 0.14
CA LEU A 347 -14.90 -5.56 1.33
C LEU A 347 -13.74 -6.57 1.46
N SER A 348 -13.21 -7.04 0.34
CA SER A 348 -12.10 -7.98 0.27
C SER A 348 -10.78 -7.39 0.77
N SER A 349 -10.48 -6.13 0.46
CA SER A 349 -9.28 -5.44 0.95
C SER A 349 -9.30 -5.24 2.46
N ILE A 350 -10.46 -4.93 3.03
CA ILE A 350 -10.63 -4.72 4.47
C ILE A 350 -10.54 -6.07 5.22
N LEU A 351 -11.18 -7.13 4.71
CA LEU A 351 -11.12 -8.47 5.30
C LEU A 351 -9.71 -9.09 5.23
N GLY A 352 -8.98 -8.84 4.14
CA GLY A 352 -7.60 -9.33 3.99
C GLY A 352 -6.58 -8.66 4.91
N MET A 353 -6.91 -7.48 5.45
CA MET A 353 -6.03 -6.72 6.35
C MET A 353 -6.31 -6.94 7.85
N MET A 354 -7.44 -7.53 8.22
CA MET A 354 -7.81 -7.77 9.63
C MET A 354 -7.43 -9.18 10.10
N PRO A 355 -6.38 -9.33 10.95
CA PRO A 355 -6.08 -10.62 11.57
C PRO A 355 -7.14 -10.93 12.64
N GLY A 356 -7.77 -12.09 12.55
CA GLY A 356 -8.56 -12.62 13.67
C GLY A 356 -10.07 -12.45 13.62
N LEU A 357 -10.67 -11.93 12.56
CA LEU A 357 -12.11 -12.12 12.30
C LEU A 357 -12.41 -13.50 11.65
N GLY A 358 -11.44 -14.39 11.66
CA GLY A 358 -11.62 -15.78 11.33
C GLY A 358 -12.47 -16.46 12.41
N MET A 359 -13.72 -16.63 12.16
CA MET A 359 -14.45 -17.80 12.65
C MET A 359 -13.60 -19.01 12.28
N GLY A 360 -13.34 -19.88 13.25
CA GLY A 360 -12.35 -20.97 13.24
C GLY A 360 -12.21 -21.71 11.91
N ALA A 361 -11.00 -22.16 11.66
CA ALA A 361 -10.45 -22.92 10.54
C ALA A 361 -11.48 -23.65 9.63
N GLY A 362 -12.30 -22.92 8.93
CA GLY A 362 -13.18 -23.38 7.88
C GLY A 362 -13.00 -22.41 6.71
N LYS A 363 -12.84 -22.98 5.51
CA LYS A 363 -12.73 -22.27 4.24
C LYS A 363 -13.53 -20.98 4.26
N MET A 364 -12.88 -19.81 4.04
CA MET A 364 -13.60 -18.60 3.67
C MET A 364 -14.51 -18.98 2.50
N PRO A 365 -15.82 -18.69 2.54
CA PRO A 365 -16.62 -18.82 1.33
C PRO A 365 -15.94 -17.93 0.28
N ASP A 366 -15.72 -18.48 -0.90
CA ASP A 366 -15.31 -17.72 -2.09
C ASP A 366 -16.34 -16.58 -2.23
N ILE A 367 -15.99 -15.40 -1.75
CA ILE A 367 -16.81 -14.21 -1.99
C ILE A 367 -16.51 -13.86 -3.44
N ASP A 368 -17.44 -14.25 -4.32
CA ASP A 368 -17.40 -13.80 -5.70
C ASP A 368 -17.47 -12.26 -5.70
N GLU A 369 -16.31 -11.64 -5.85
CA GLU A 369 -16.12 -10.20 -5.81
C GLU A 369 -16.98 -9.50 -6.85
N ALA A 370 -17.18 -10.15 -8.01
CA ALA A 370 -18.06 -9.68 -9.07
C ALA A 370 -19.54 -9.74 -8.64
N ALA A 371 -19.94 -10.77 -7.89
CA ALA A 371 -21.31 -10.87 -7.36
C ALA A 371 -21.58 -9.84 -6.25
N ALA A 372 -20.59 -9.58 -5.41
CA ALA A 372 -20.67 -8.55 -4.36
C ALA A 372 -20.75 -7.13 -4.97
N GLU A 373 -19.92 -6.83 -5.96
CA GLU A 373 -19.94 -5.53 -6.67
C GLU A 373 -21.25 -5.31 -7.44
N LYS A 374 -21.77 -6.36 -8.06
CA LYS A 374 -23.08 -6.34 -8.74
C LYS A 374 -24.23 -6.11 -7.76
N SER A 375 -24.16 -6.68 -6.56
CA SER A 375 -25.14 -6.46 -5.49
C SER A 375 -25.11 -5.02 -4.98
N LEU A 376 -23.92 -4.45 -4.78
CA LEU A 376 -23.74 -3.05 -4.41
C LEU A 376 -24.30 -2.10 -5.47
N SER A 377 -23.98 -2.33 -6.74
CA SER A 377 -24.48 -1.51 -7.85
C SER A 377 -26.00 -1.54 -7.98
N ARG A 378 -26.63 -2.70 -7.73
CA ARG A 378 -28.10 -2.81 -7.69
C ARG A 378 -28.70 -2.02 -6.52
N THR A 379 -28.08 -2.07 -5.36
CA THR A 379 -28.52 -1.30 -4.19
C THR A 379 -28.41 0.21 -4.45
N GLU A 380 -27.33 0.67 -5.07
CA GLU A 380 -27.17 2.06 -5.52
C GLU A 380 -28.29 2.46 -6.50
N ALA A 381 -28.56 1.63 -7.50
CA ALA A 381 -29.61 1.88 -8.50
C ALA A 381 -31.00 2.02 -7.86
N ILE A 382 -31.34 1.18 -6.86
CA ILE A 382 -32.59 1.27 -6.10
C ILE A 382 -32.68 2.63 -5.37
N ILE A 383 -31.62 3.05 -4.68
CA ILE A 383 -31.63 4.30 -3.93
C ILE A 383 -31.67 5.51 -4.87
N TYR A 384 -30.93 5.48 -5.99
CA TYR A 384 -30.99 6.55 -6.99
C TYR A 384 -32.36 6.68 -7.66
N SER A 385 -33.14 5.60 -7.73
CA SER A 385 -34.52 5.60 -8.26
C SER A 385 -35.55 6.16 -7.27
N MET A 386 -35.14 6.44 -6.02
CA MET A 386 -35.97 7.15 -5.02
C MET A 386 -35.89 8.66 -5.25
N THR A 387 -36.97 9.37 -4.96
CA THR A 387 -36.94 10.84 -4.90
C THR A 387 -36.11 11.31 -3.68
N PRO A 388 -35.59 12.57 -3.67
CA PRO A 388 -34.87 13.09 -2.49
C PRO A 388 -35.69 12.98 -1.19
N GLU A 389 -36.98 13.24 -1.24
CA GLU A 389 -37.86 13.11 -0.08
C GLU A 389 -37.99 11.65 0.41
N GLU A 390 -38.03 10.69 -0.50
CA GLU A 390 -38.10 9.25 -0.17
C GLU A 390 -36.77 8.75 0.41
N ARG A 391 -35.64 9.30 -0.01
CA ARG A 391 -34.32 8.98 0.58
C ARG A 391 -34.21 9.50 1.99
N GLN A 392 -34.68 10.73 2.24
CA GLN A 392 -34.63 11.36 3.56
C GLN A 392 -35.69 10.80 4.51
N ASN A 393 -36.86 10.40 3.98
CA ASN A 393 -37.95 9.84 4.80
C ASN A 393 -38.43 8.48 4.28
N PRO A 394 -37.79 7.38 4.71
CA PRO A 394 -38.14 6.02 4.28
C PRO A 394 -39.58 5.60 4.61
N SER A 395 -40.26 6.30 5.55
CA SER A 395 -41.66 6.01 5.90
C SER A 395 -42.64 6.31 4.77
N LEU A 396 -42.25 7.09 3.76
CA LEU A 396 -43.06 7.39 2.57
C LEU A 396 -43.13 6.23 1.59
N LEU A 397 -42.32 5.18 1.75
CA LEU A 397 -42.20 4.07 0.81
C LEU A 397 -43.39 3.10 0.92
N ASN A 398 -44.53 3.49 0.35
CA ASN A 398 -45.71 2.64 0.18
C ASN A 398 -45.56 1.64 -0.98
N PRO A 399 -46.46 0.65 -1.13
CA PRO A 399 -46.35 -0.36 -2.19
C PRO A 399 -46.32 0.20 -3.63
N SER A 400 -47.01 1.31 -3.90
CA SER A 400 -47.02 1.95 -5.22
C SER A 400 -45.65 2.59 -5.53
N ARG A 401 -45.07 3.30 -4.56
CA ARG A 401 -43.75 3.90 -4.69
C ARG A 401 -42.64 2.86 -4.84
N LYS A 402 -42.72 1.75 -4.10
CA LYS A 402 -41.78 0.63 -4.22
C LYS A 402 -41.83 -0.03 -5.62
N ARG A 403 -43.00 -0.16 -6.23
CA ARG A 403 -43.12 -0.64 -7.61
C ARG A 403 -42.46 0.31 -8.61
N ARG A 404 -42.69 1.61 -8.49
CA ARG A 404 -42.05 2.62 -9.34
C ARG A 404 -40.54 2.59 -9.20
N ILE A 405 -40.01 2.49 -7.98
CA ILE A 405 -38.57 2.39 -7.70
C ILE A 405 -37.99 1.11 -8.32
N ALA A 406 -38.68 -0.03 -8.20
CA ALA A 406 -38.23 -1.28 -8.78
C ALA A 406 -38.13 -1.20 -10.32
N VAL A 407 -39.12 -0.61 -10.98
CA VAL A 407 -39.10 -0.36 -12.43
C VAL A 407 -37.96 0.58 -12.82
N GLY A 408 -37.76 1.69 -12.08
CA GLY A 408 -36.70 2.66 -12.33
C GLY A 408 -35.29 2.08 -12.15
N ALA A 409 -35.11 1.18 -11.20
CA ALA A 409 -33.83 0.52 -10.91
C ALA A 409 -33.58 -0.74 -11.76
N GLY A 410 -34.56 -1.21 -12.54
CA GLY A 410 -34.46 -2.44 -13.33
C GLY A 410 -34.33 -3.70 -12.47
N VAL A 411 -34.97 -3.73 -11.29
CA VAL A 411 -34.93 -4.85 -10.33
C VAL A 411 -36.32 -5.34 -9.95
N ASP A 412 -36.39 -6.51 -9.33
CA ASP A 412 -37.63 -7.03 -8.79
C ASP A 412 -38.05 -6.24 -7.52
N ILE A 413 -39.38 -6.11 -7.32
CA ILE A 413 -39.94 -5.45 -6.13
C ILE A 413 -39.51 -6.14 -4.83
N ALA A 414 -39.21 -7.44 -4.88
CA ALA A 414 -38.67 -8.18 -3.76
C ALA A 414 -37.28 -7.66 -3.31
N GLU A 415 -36.44 -7.21 -4.25
CA GLU A 415 -35.12 -6.60 -3.93
C GLU A 415 -35.30 -5.26 -3.23
N VAL A 416 -36.23 -4.42 -3.69
CA VAL A 416 -36.55 -3.16 -3.00
C VAL A 416 -37.07 -3.40 -1.58
N ASN A 417 -37.97 -4.40 -1.39
CA ASN A 417 -38.48 -4.75 -0.07
C ASN A 417 -37.35 -5.28 0.86
N ARG A 418 -36.42 -6.05 0.32
CA ARG A 418 -35.26 -6.59 1.04
C ARG A 418 -34.37 -5.44 1.52
N LEU A 419 -34.05 -4.50 0.64
CA LEU A 419 -33.24 -3.33 0.98
C LEU A 419 -33.89 -2.49 2.08
N VAL A 420 -35.19 -2.17 1.96
CA VAL A 420 -35.91 -1.39 2.98
C VAL A 420 -35.90 -2.11 4.32
N LYS A 421 -36.11 -3.44 4.34
CA LYS A 421 -36.07 -4.24 5.57
C LYS A 421 -34.66 -4.26 6.20
N GLN A 422 -33.61 -4.42 5.38
CA GLN A 422 -32.23 -4.36 5.85
C GLN A 422 -31.89 -2.98 6.45
N PHE A 423 -32.30 -1.92 5.77
CA PHE A 423 -32.14 -0.55 6.24
C PHE A 423 -32.81 -0.32 7.59
N GLU A 424 -34.07 -0.78 7.77
CA GLU A 424 -34.79 -0.67 9.05
C GLU A 424 -34.11 -1.47 10.17
N GLN A 425 -33.57 -2.66 9.87
CA GLN A 425 -32.84 -3.46 10.84
C GLN A 425 -31.56 -2.75 11.28
N MET A 426 -30.81 -2.18 10.32
CA MET A 426 -29.60 -1.43 10.61
C MET A 426 -29.90 -0.18 11.44
N LYS A 427 -30.94 0.57 11.10
CA LYS A 427 -31.42 1.72 11.87
C LYS A 427 -31.78 1.35 13.32
N LYS A 428 -32.37 0.18 13.55
CA LYS A 428 -32.65 -0.34 14.90
C LYS A 428 -31.38 -0.68 15.67
N MET A 429 -30.42 -1.36 15.00
CA MET A 429 -29.13 -1.71 15.61
C MET A 429 -28.32 -0.46 16.01
N MET A 430 -28.28 0.53 15.14
CA MET A 430 -27.60 1.81 15.43
C MET A 430 -28.22 2.57 16.60
N LYS A 431 -29.56 2.51 16.78
CA LYS A 431 -30.25 3.07 17.96
C LYS A 431 -29.85 2.40 19.28
N GLN A 432 -29.42 1.15 19.26
CA GLN A 432 -29.04 0.39 20.45
C GLN A 432 -27.56 0.56 20.83
N MET A 433 -26.69 0.94 19.89
CA MET A 433 -25.25 1.11 20.12
C MET A 433 -24.87 2.16 21.18
N PRO A 434 -25.50 3.34 21.30
CA PRO A 434 -25.18 4.32 22.35
C PRO A 434 -25.38 3.79 23.76
N GLY A 435 -26.27 2.81 23.94
CA GLY A 435 -26.52 2.16 25.25
C GLY A 435 -25.43 1.17 25.67
N MET A 436 -24.76 0.51 24.68
CA MET A 436 -23.67 -0.42 24.96
C MET A 436 -22.36 0.29 25.32
N MET A 437 -22.03 1.41 24.67
CA MET A 437 -20.84 2.20 25.01
C MET A 437 -20.90 2.85 26.40
N LYS A 438 -22.09 3.19 26.92
CA LYS A 438 -22.25 3.69 28.29
C LYS A 438 -22.14 2.61 29.37
N LYS A 439 -22.42 1.34 29.05
CA LYS A 439 -22.28 0.22 30.00
C LYS A 439 -20.84 -0.24 30.18
N GLY A 440 -19.99 -0.14 29.14
CA GLY A 440 -18.56 -0.50 29.21
C GLY A 440 -17.70 0.45 30.05
N ARG A 441 -18.15 1.69 30.30
CA ARG A 441 -17.42 2.68 31.11
C ARG A 441 -17.71 2.65 32.60
N ARG A 442 -18.66 1.84 33.06
CA ARG A 442 -19.01 1.70 34.48
C ARG A 442 -18.48 0.43 35.16
N GLY A 443 -17.72 -0.42 34.46
CA GLY A 443 -17.18 -1.68 34.97
C GLY A 443 -15.67 -1.70 35.24
N GLY A 444 -14.96 -0.57 35.23
CA GLY A 444 -13.51 -0.48 35.44
C GLY A 444 -13.13 0.31 36.70
N GLY A 445 -13.69 -0.05 37.83
CA GLY A 445 -13.35 0.58 39.10
C GLY A 445 -13.48 -0.42 40.24
N MET A 446 -12.60 -1.38 40.33
CA MET A 446 -12.35 -2.17 41.53
C MET A 446 -11.11 -3.04 41.33
N PHE A 447 -9.97 -2.47 41.65
CA PHE A 447 -8.84 -3.13 42.34
C PHE A 447 -7.88 -1.98 42.71
N GLY A 448 -7.85 -1.70 44.03
CA GLY A 448 -6.87 -0.88 44.68
C GLY A 448 -5.54 -1.64 44.84
#